data_fbb4b3d7e64ddfbb26570946dbdbdbb0
#
_entry.id   fbb4b3d7e64ddfbb26570946dbdbdbb0
#
_cell.length_a   1.000
_cell.length_b   1.000
_cell.length_c   1.000
_cell.angle_alpha   90.00
_cell.angle_beta   90.00
_cell.angle_gamma   90.00
#
_symmetry.space_group_name_H-M   'P 1'
#
loop_
_entity.id
_entity.type
_entity.pdbx_description
1 polymer ?
#
loop_
_entity_poly.entity_id
_entity_poly.type
_entity_poly.pdbx_seq_one_letter_code
_entity_poly.pdbx_strand_id
1 'polypeptide(L)'
;GVSINKTSGAVFNQQLAMPNNRTERQIIQYLIDNDKVLVIDDFHYVAREMQMYIARTLKTELFNGLKAVIISLPHRSDEAIICNTDLIGRTTSIEILPWTAAELKAIAVKGFKLLGMPIGEAEEDLLAQESITSPQLMQENCFQLAFAAMQKKQPISGELVHFAFKQTARNYAHYERLVKAIVQGPVQGIGRRKLYTLAQGSVDIYHLLLLAFKADPPVTELSMVTLKERIKGLLLSKELLSSTIISATINKVIKIVEATMPDLDALEYKAQCLYILD
;
A
#
# COMPACT_ATOMS: atom_id res chain seq x y z
N GLY A 1 -16.04 9.21 -22.64
CA GLY A 1 -14.62 8.98 -22.87
C GLY A 1 -14.01 8.34 -21.64
N VAL A 2 -13.60 7.09 -21.73
CA VAL A 2 -12.84 6.42 -20.68
C VAL A 2 -11.38 6.85 -20.87
N SER A 3 -10.89 7.66 -19.94
CA SER A 3 -9.48 8.10 -19.88
C SER A 3 -8.71 7.08 -19.05
N ILE A 4 -7.85 6.29 -19.71
CA ILE A 4 -6.90 5.41 -19.05
C ILE A 4 -5.62 6.22 -18.81
N ASN A 5 -5.32 6.53 -17.55
CA ASN A 5 -4.07 7.18 -17.17
C ASN A 5 -2.88 6.23 -17.32
N LYS A 6 -1.82 6.76 -17.92
CA LYS A 6 -0.55 6.08 -18.13
C LYS A 6 0.20 5.89 -16.82
N THR A 7 0.57 4.66 -16.52
CA THR A 7 1.76 4.39 -15.70
C THR A 7 2.74 3.58 -16.53
N SER A 8 4.00 3.95 -16.45
CA SER A 8 5.11 3.56 -17.31
C SER A 8 5.47 2.09 -17.18
N GLY A 9 5.08 1.33 -18.14
CA GLY A 9 5.63 0.05 -18.55
C GLY A 9 5.38 -0.06 -20.05
N ALA A 10 6.27 -0.65 -20.82
CA ALA A 10 6.12 -0.79 -22.25
C ALA A 10 4.80 -1.52 -22.59
N VAL A 11 3.74 -0.77 -22.63
CA VAL A 11 2.42 -1.22 -23.02
C VAL A 11 2.37 -1.06 -24.51
N PHE A 12 2.20 -2.16 -25.24
CA PHE A 12 1.72 -2.15 -26.61
C PHE A 12 0.32 -1.53 -26.58
N ASN A 13 0.24 -0.21 -26.69
CA ASN A 13 -0.99 0.51 -26.94
C ASN A 13 -1.45 0.24 -28.37
N GLN A 14 -2.10 -0.89 -28.61
CA GLN A 14 -3.11 -0.90 -29.64
C GLN A 14 -4.30 -0.12 -29.10
N GLN A 15 -4.32 1.18 -29.32
CA GLN A 15 -5.56 1.95 -29.27
C GLN A 15 -6.48 1.39 -30.37
N LEU A 16 -7.31 0.42 -29.99
CA LEU A 16 -8.47 0.08 -30.78
C LEU A 16 -9.37 1.32 -30.76
N ALA A 17 -9.41 2.04 -31.89
CA ALA A 17 -10.37 3.11 -32.12
C ALA A 17 -11.78 2.47 -32.11
N MET A 18 -12.37 2.37 -30.92
CA MET A 18 -13.75 1.93 -30.78
C MET A 18 -14.65 3.09 -31.21
N PRO A 19 -15.59 2.89 -32.14
CA PRO A 19 -16.59 3.91 -32.43
C PRO A 19 -17.39 4.18 -31.14
N ASN A 20 -17.62 5.46 -30.84
CA ASN A 20 -18.15 5.99 -29.60
C ASN A 20 -19.58 5.54 -29.20
N ASN A 21 -20.21 4.60 -29.87
CA ASN A 21 -21.60 4.20 -29.70
C ASN A 21 -21.83 2.69 -29.51
N ARG A 22 -20.84 1.95 -29.01
CA ARG A 22 -21.08 0.52 -28.71
C ARG A 22 -21.76 0.37 -27.36
N THR A 23 -22.79 -0.50 -27.34
CA THR A 23 -23.45 -0.91 -26.10
C THR A 23 -22.51 -1.84 -25.30
N GLU A 24 -22.70 -1.92 -23.99
CA GLU A 24 -22.00 -2.85 -23.10
C GLU A 24 -22.00 -4.28 -23.67
N ARG A 25 -23.15 -4.77 -24.12
CA ARG A 25 -23.29 -6.09 -24.73
C ARG A 25 -22.41 -6.28 -25.97
N GLN A 26 -22.29 -5.28 -26.82
CA GLN A 26 -21.42 -5.33 -28.01
C GLN A 26 -19.95 -5.38 -27.62
N ILE A 27 -19.56 -4.69 -26.56
CA ILE A 27 -18.18 -4.71 -26.04
C ILE A 27 -17.87 -6.10 -25.48
N ILE A 28 -18.75 -6.64 -24.65
CA ILE A 28 -18.58 -7.99 -24.07
C ILE A 28 -18.51 -9.05 -25.17
N GLN A 29 -19.41 -9.01 -26.13
CA GLN A 29 -19.39 -9.94 -27.26
C GLN A 29 -18.08 -9.85 -28.06
N TYR A 30 -17.59 -8.63 -28.30
CA TYR A 30 -16.30 -8.44 -28.95
C TYR A 30 -15.14 -9.07 -28.16
N LEU A 31 -15.13 -8.95 -26.81
CA LEU A 31 -14.11 -9.56 -25.96
C LEU A 31 -14.14 -11.09 -26.08
N ILE A 32 -15.35 -11.67 -26.08
CA ILE A 32 -15.54 -13.12 -26.22
C ILE A 32 -15.07 -13.59 -27.60
N ASP A 33 -15.54 -12.97 -28.66
CA ASP A 33 -15.24 -13.36 -30.07
C ASP A 33 -13.75 -13.25 -30.41
N ASN A 34 -13.02 -12.38 -29.74
CA ASN A 34 -11.58 -12.16 -29.95
C ASN A 34 -10.70 -12.76 -28.85
N ASP A 35 -11.24 -13.60 -28.00
CA ASP A 35 -10.51 -14.26 -26.90
C ASP A 35 -9.75 -13.27 -26.01
N LYS A 36 -10.38 -12.13 -25.68
CA LYS A 36 -9.79 -11.09 -24.84
C LYS A 36 -10.21 -11.26 -23.39
N VAL A 37 -9.32 -10.84 -22.48
CA VAL A 37 -9.58 -10.83 -21.04
C VAL A 37 -10.02 -9.44 -20.64
N LEU A 38 -11.15 -9.34 -19.94
CA LEU A 38 -11.56 -8.12 -19.23
C LEU A 38 -10.75 -8.00 -17.94
N VAL A 39 -10.00 -6.92 -17.79
CA VAL A 39 -9.29 -6.62 -16.54
C VAL A 39 -9.94 -5.41 -15.88
N ILE A 40 -10.37 -5.58 -14.63
CA ILE A 40 -10.92 -4.51 -13.79
C ILE A 40 -9.94 -4.29 -12.66
N ASP A 41 -9.20 -3.20 -12.76
CA ASP A 41 -8.23 -2.80 -11.75
C ASP A 41 -8.87 -1.91 -10.68
N ASP A 42 -8.29 -1.92 -9.49
CA ASP A 42 -8.74 -1.09 -8.38
C ASP A 42 -10.23 -1.24 -8.02
N PHE A 43 -10.75 -2.46 -8.12
CA PHE A 43 -12.17 -2.75 -7.93
C PHE A 43 -12.72 -2.29 -6.58
N HIS A 44 -11.87 -2.21 -5.57
CA HIS A 44 -12.23 -1.75 -4.23
C HIS A 44 -12.63 -0.27 -4.15
N TYR A 45 -12.25 0.56 -5.15
CA TYR A 45 -12.71 1.96 -5.25
C TYR A 45 -14.07 2.10 -5.96
N VAL A 46 -14.57 1.04 -6.55
CA VAL A 46 -15.88 1.07 -7.22
C VAL A 46 -16.99 1.12 -6.18
N ALA A 47 -17.96 2.02 -6.34
CA ALA A 47 -19.10 2.11 -5.46
C ALA A 47 -19.85 0.76 -5.37
N ARG A 48 -20.32 0.39 -4.18
CA ARG A 48 -20.90 -0.94 -3.90
C ARG A 48 -22.03 -1.34 -4.84
N GLU A 49 -22.90 -0.40 -5.20
CA GLU A 49 -23.98 -0.66 -6.16
C GLU A 49 -23.44 -1.05 -7.53
N MET A 50 -22.37 -0.41 -7.97
CA MET A 50 -21.70 -0.71 -9.23
C MET A 50 -20.92 -2.03 -9.14
N GLN A 51 -20.29 -2.34 -8.01
CA GLN A 51 -19.68 -3.66 -7.78
C GLN A 51 -20.71 -4.77 -7.92
N MET A 52 -21.91 -4.59 -7.33
CA MET A 52 -23.02 -5.54 -7.45
C MET A 52 -23.52 -5.68 -8.90
N TYR A 53 -23.61 -4.57 -9.62
CA TYR A 53 -23.98 -4.58 -11.04
C TYR A 53 -22.95 -5.37 -11.88
N ILE A 54 -21.67 -5.05 -11.74
CA ILE A 54 -20.58 -5.74 -12.42
C ILE A 54 -20.60 -7.24 -12.10
N ALA A 55 -20.73 -7.61 -10.82
CA ALA A 55 -20.78 -9.01 -10.39
C ALA A 55 -21.93 -9.79 -11.05
N ARG A 56 -23.12 -9.18 -11.17
CA ARG A 56 -24.28 -9.77 -11.86
C ARG A 56 -24.05 -9.94 -13.37
N THR A 57 -23.48 -8.91 -14.00
CA THR A 57 -23.13 -8.97 -15.43
C THR A 57 -22.09 -10.06 -15.67
N LEU A 58 -21.01 -10.10 -14.88
CA LEU A 58 -19.99 -11.14 -14.99
C LEU A 58 -20.57 -12.55 -14.82
N LYS A 59 -21.49 -12.76 -13.88
CA LYS A 59 -22.13 -14.07 -13.70
C LYS A 59 -22.71 -14.62 -14.99
N THR A 60 -23.42 -13.79 -15.74
CA THR A 60 -24.06 -14.19 -17.01
C THR A 60 -23.02 -14.37 -18.11
N GLU A 61 -22.12 -13.43 -18.23
CA GLU A 61 -21.20 -13.37 -19.38
C GLU A 61 -20.03 -14.35 -19.28
N LEU A 62 -19.63 -14.74 -18.06
CA LEU A 62 -18.68 -15.85 -17.86
C LEU A 62 -19.22 -17.18 -18.42
N PHE A 63 -20.54 -17.38 -18.35
CA PHE A 63 -21.19 -18.54 -18.96
C PHE A 63 -21.10 -18.51 -20.49
N ASN A 64 -21.11 -17.33 -21.07
CA ASN A 64 -21.01 -17.09 -22.51
C ASN A 64 -19.56 -17.10 -23.02
N GLY A 65 -18.59 -17.35 -22.14
CA GLY A 65 -17.16 -17.47 -22.47
C GLY A 65 -16.31 -16.22 -22.20
N LEU A 66 -16.87 -15.19 -21.55
CA LEU A 66 -16.07 -14.04 -21.11
C LEU A 66 -14.99 -14.50 -20.12
N LYS A 67 -13.78 -14.01 -20.30
CA LYS A 67 -12.68 -14.14 -19.35
C LYS A 67 -12.50 -12.80 -18.62
N ALA A 68 -12.45 -12.83 -17.28
CA ALA A 68 -12.29 -11.61 -16.47
C ALA A 68 -11.27 -11.81 -15.35
N VAL A 69 -10.53 -10.75 -15.08
CA VAL A 69 -9.63 -10.62 -13.91
C VAL A 69 -10.05 -9.37 -13.14
N ILE A 70 -10.25 -9.52 -11.85
CA ILE A 70 -10.53 -8.43 -10.92
C ILE A 70 -9.32 -8.28 -10.01
N ILE A 71 -8.78 -7.06 -9.94
CA ILE A 71 -7.67 -6.71 -9.05
C ILE A 71 -8.23 -5.87 -7.91
N SER A 72 -7.96 -6.29 -6.68
CA SER A 72 -8.44 -5.62 -5.48
C SER A 72 -7.45 -5.83 -4.33
N LEU A 73 -7.58 -5.04 -3.28
CA LEU A 73 -6.81 -5.24 -2.06
C LEU A 73 -7.17 -6.59 -1.41
N PRO A 74 -6.20 -7.34 -0.83
CA PRO A 74 -6.44 -8.68 -0.29
C PRO A 74 -7.60 -8.74 0.71
N HIS A 75 -7.67 -7.81 1.67
CA HIS A 75 -8.70 -7.75 2.70
C HIS A 75 -10.07 -7.21 2.20
N ARG A 76 -10.14 -6.73 0.94
CA ARG A 76 -11.36 -6.31 0.24
C ARG A 76 -11.73 -7.23 -0.92
N SER A 77 -10.90 -8.23 -1.24
CA SER A 77 -11.15 -9.17 -2.35
C SER A 77 -12.48 -9.92 -2.18
N ASP A 78 -12.80 -10.31 -0.95
CA ASP A 78 -14.04 -11.00 -0.64
C ASP A 78 -15.29 -10.14 -0.86
N GLU A 79 -15.19 -8.82 -0.76
CA GLU A 79 -16.35 -7.94 -0.94
C GLU A 79 -16.94 -8.05 -2.35
N ALA A 80 -16.10 -8.22 -3.36
CA ALA A 80 -16.53 -8.42 -4.73
C ALA A 80 -17.24 -9.77 -4.93
N ILE A 81 -16.80 -10.81 -4.23
CA ILE A 81 -17.34 -12.17 -4.30
C ILE A 81 -18.58 -12.28 -3.42
N ILE A 82 -18.57 -11.69 -2.21
CA ILE A 82 -19.69 -11.69 -1.27
C ILE A 82 -20.89 -10.94 -1.82
N CYS A 83 -20.70 -9.94 -2.67
CA CYS A 83 -21.78 -9.23 -3.35
C CYS A 83 -22.65 -10.18 -4.23
N ASN A 84 -22.10 -11.34 -4.62
CA ASN A 84 -22.87 -12.33 -5.38
C ASN A 84 -22.36 -13.75 -5.06
N THR A 85 -23.05 -14.42 -4.14
CA THR A 85 -22.75 -15.81 -3.73
C THR A 85 -22.71 -16.80 -4.88
N ASP A 86 -23.37 -16.49 -5.99
CA ASP A 86 -23.37 -17.33 -7.20
C ASP A 86 -22.05 -17.31 -7.99
N LEU A 87 -21.13 -16.42 -7.65
CA LEU A 87 -19.76 -16.44 -8.18
C LEU A 87 -18.86 -17.41 -7.39
N ILE A 88 -19.29 -17.87 -6.21
CA ILE A 88 -18.58 -18.88 -5.44
C ILE A 88 -18.48 -20.16 -6.29
N GLY A 89 -17.25 -20.67 -6.42
CA GLY A 89 -16.95 -21.85 -7.26
C GLY A 89 -16.71 -21.55 -8.74
N ARG A 90 -16.82 -20.28 -9.18
CA ARG A 90 -16.49 -19.82 -10.55
C ARG A 90 -15.31 -18.88 -10.59
N THR A 91 -14.81 -18.50 -9.43
CA THR A 91 -13.67 -17.63 -9.26
C THR A 91 -12.53 -18.38 -8.62
N THR A 92 -11.32 -18.06 -9.04
CA THR A 92 -10.09 -18.51 -8.39
C THR A 92 -9.41 -17.27 -7.84
N SER A 93 -9.17 -17.24 -6.53
CA SER A 93 -8.40 -16.17 -5.91
C SER A 93 -6.91 -16.45 -6.08
N ILE A 94 -6.18 -15.46 -6.55
CA ILE A 94 -4.72 -15.47 -6.66
C ILE A 94 -4.23 -14.37 -5.73
N GLU A 95 -3.60 -14.77 -4.63
CA GLU A 95 -3.01 -13.82 -3.71
C GLU A 95 -1.59 -13.45 -4.18
N ILE A 96 -1.34 -12.15 -4.31
CA ILE A 96 -0.02 -11.63 -4.59
C ILE A 96 0.63 -11.29 -3.25
N LEU A 97 1.60 -12.13 -2.88
CA LEU A 97 2.32 -11.95 -1.61
C LEU A 97 3.27 -10.74 -1.67
N PRO A 98 3.51 -10.10 -0.51
CA PRO A 98 4.54 -9.08 -0.40
C PRO A 98 5.91 -9.60 -0.85
N TRP A 99 6.72 -8.74 -1.47
CA TRP A 99 8.03 -9.12 -1.93
C TRP A 99 8.97 -9.45 -0.76
N THR A 100 9.71 -10.51 -0.89
CA THR A 100 10.77 -10.89 0.05
C THR A 100 12.00 -9.98 -0.11
N ALA A 101 12.84 -9.92 0.91
CA ALA A 101 14.10 -9.19 0.83
C ALA A 101 14.99 -9.66 -0.34
N ALA A 102 14.99 -10.97 -0.64
CA ALA A 102 15.76 -11.54 -1.74
C ALA A 102 15.24 -11.06 -3.12
N GLU A 103 13.94 -10.97 -3.29
CA GLU A 103 13.32 -10.44 -4.52
C GLU A 103 13.60 -8.94 -4.68
N LEU A 104 13.53 -8.17 -3.59
CA LEU A 104 13.90 -6.76 -3.60
C LEU A 104 15.38 -6.56 -3.94
N LYS A 105 16.29 -7.34 -3.34
CA LYS A 105 17.71 -7.30 -3.67
C LYS A 105 17.98 -7.55 -5.16
N ALA A 106 17.20 -8.42 -5.81
CA ALA A 106 17.33 -8.67 -7.23
C ALA A 106 17.11 -7.41 -8.10
N ILE A 107 16.31 -6.43 -7.63
CA ILE A 107 16.12 -5.14 -8.29
C ILE A 107 17.45 -4.37 -8.27
N ALA A 108 18.09 -4.23 -7.10
CA ALA A 108 19.37 -3.54 -6.97
C ALA A 108 20.46 -4.22 -7.78
N VAL A 109 20.67 -5.52 -7.57
CA VAL A 109 21.71 -6.30 -8.26
C VAL A 109 21.62 -6.15 -9.78
N LYS A 110 20.43 -6.35 -10.34
CA LYS A 110 20.20 -6.23 -11.79
C LYS A 110 20.35 -4.78 -12.27
N GLY A 111 19.75 -3.84 -11.55
CA GLY A 111 19.77 -2.42 -11.92
C GLY A 111 21.18 -1.84 -11.92
N PHE A 112 21.92 -2.02 -10.84
CA PHE A 112 23.29 -1.49 -10.71
C PHE A 112 24.27 -2.19 -11.65
N LYS A 113 24.08 -3.49 -11.92
CA LYS A 113 24.85 -4.20 -12.94
C LYS A 113 24.66 -3.60 -14.35
N LEU A 114 23.40 -3.28 -14.72
CA LEU A 114 23.09 -2.66 -16.02
C LEU A 114 23.68 -1.24 -16.13
N LEU A 115 23.75 -0.52 -15.01
CA LEU A 115 24.35 0.81 -14.96
C LEU A 115 25.89 0.77 -14.93
N GLY A 116 26.52 -0.42 -14.81
CA GLY A 116 27.97 -0.55 -14.63
C GLY A 116 28.48 0.01 -13.30
N MET A 117 27.61 0.10 -12.29
CA MET A 117 27.91 0.60 -10.95
C MET A 117 28.02 -0.58 -9.98
N PRO A 118 29.20 -0.90 -9.45
CA PRO A 118 29.32 -1.96 -8.46
C PRO A 118 28.65 -1.54 -7.14
N ILE A 119 27.85 -2.44 -6.58
CA ILE A 119 27.21 -2.31 -5.27
C ILE A 119 27.62 -3.49 -4.39
N GLY A 120 27.84 -3.26 -3.10
CA GLY A 120 28.16 -4.29 -2.13
C GLY A 120 26.95 -4.97 -1.55
N GLU A 121 27.12 -6.19 -1.03
CA GLU A 121 26.03 -6.97 -0.43
C GLU A 121 25.40 -6.25 0.79
N ALA A 122 26.21 -5.56 1.58
CA ALA A 122 25.73 -4.78 2.72
C ALA A 122 24.80 -3.63 2.32
N GLU A 123 25.10 -2.95 1.22
CA GLU A 123 24.27 -1.88 0.66
C GLU A 123 22.99 -2.44 0.04
N GLU A 124 23.07 -3.62 -0.61
CA GLU A 124 21.90 -4.32 -1.14
C GLU A 124 20.93 -4.74 -0.02
N ASP A 125 21.47 -5.28 1.09
CA ASP A 125 20.69 -5.65 2.26
C ASP A 125 20.01 -4.44 2.89
N LEU A 126 20.74 -3.36 3.05
CA LEU A 126 20.22 -2.12 3.61
C LEU A 126 19.10 -1.53 2.75
N LEU A 127 19.27 -1.52 1.41
CA LEU A 127 18.23 -1.09 0.48
C LEU A 127 16.98 -1.95 0.59
N ALA A 128 17.13 -3.28 0.63
CA ALA A 128 15.99 -4.19 0.71
C ALA A 128 15.23 -4.06 2.04
N GLN A 129 15.96 -3.91 3.14
CA GLN A 129 15.38 -3.74 4.48
C GLN A 129 14.55 -2.45 4.58
N GLU A 130 15.10 -1.32 4.12
CA GLU A 130 14.43 -0.02 4.17
C GLU A 130 13.32 0.15 3.12
N SER A 131 13.21 -0.78 2.17
CA SER A 131 12.16 -0.75 1.15
C SER A 131 10.85 -1.45 1.56
N ILE A 132 10.80 -2.04 2.74
CA ILE A 132 9.58 -2.52 3.43
C ILE A 132 8.66 -3.33 2.49
N THR A 133 9.16 -4.41 1.91
CA THR A 133 8.42 -5.28 0.98
C THR A 133 7.89 -4.61 -0.30
N SER A 134 8.16 -3.31 -0.51
CA SER A 134 7.70 -2.52 -1.65
C SER A 134 8.72 -2.47 -2.78
N PRO A 135 8.44 -3.09 -3.94
CA PRO A 135 9.31 -2.98 -5.11
C PRO A 135 9.39 -1.55 -5.66
N GLN A 136 8.32 -0.76 -5.50
CA GLN A 136 8.31 0.64 -5.91
C GLN A 136 9.28 1.47 -5.07
N LEU A 137 9.22 1.30 -3.73
CA LEU A 137 10.14 2.01 -2.83
C LEU A 137 11.59 1.57 -3.05
N MET A 138 11.80 0.26 -3.32
CA MET A 138 13.12 -0.27 -3.69
C MET A 138 13.67 0.37 -4.96
N GLN A 139 12.85 0.52 -6.01
CA GLN A 139 13.25 1.20 -7.24
C GLN A 139 13.58 2.66 -7.01
N GLU A 140 12.77 3.37 -6.22
CA GLU A 140 13.00 4.78 -5.88
C GLU A 140 14.32 4.95 -5.10
N ASN A 141 14.55 4.12 -4.08
CA ASN A 141 15.80 4.12 -3.33
C ASN A 141 17.03 3.84 -4.23
N CYS A 142 16.94 2.85 -5.11
CA CYS A 142 17.98 2.56 -6.09
C CYS A 142 18.21 3.72 -7.05
N PHE A 143 17.15 4.37 -7.53
CA PHE A 143 17.23 5.53 -8.42
C PHE A 143 17.96 6.69 -7.73
N GLN A 144 17.56 7.03 -6.50
CA GLN A 144 18.19 8.12 -5.75
C GLN A 144 19.66 7.82 -5.43
N LEU A 145 19.98 6.56 -5.15
CA LEU A 145 21.35 6.12 -4.91
C LEU A 145 22.22 6.24 -6.17
N ALA A 146 21.74 5.72 -7.31
CA ALA A 146 22.44 5.82 -8.59
C ALA A 146 22.65 7.28 -8.98
N PHE A 147 21.63 8.11 -8.86
CA PHE A 147 21.68 9.54 -9.16
C PHE A 147 22.70 10.26 -8.27
N ALA A 148 22.69 9.97 -6.96
CA ALA A 148 23.65 10.55 -6.02
C ALA A 148 25.10 10.12 -6.32
N ALA A 149 25.33 8.84 -6.66
CA ALA A 149 26.65 8.33 -7.02
C ALA A 149 27.19 9.03 -8.28
N MET A 150 26.33 9.20 -9.30
CA MET A 150 26.69 9.92 -10.53
C MET A 150 27.00 11.40 -10.27
N GLN A 151 26.15 12.11 -9.53
CA GLN A 151 26.36 13.53 -9.22
C GLN A 151 27.65 13.77 -8.43
N LYS A 152 27.89 12.96 -7.40
CA LYS A 152 29.06 13.12 -6.54
C LYS A 152 30.34 12.50 -7.12
N LYS A 153 30.19 11.74 -8.22
CA LYS A 153 31.31 10.96 -8.83
C LYS A 153 32.02 10.08 -7.79
N GLN A 154 31.24 9.43 -6.94
CA GLN A 154 31.72 8.60 -5.84
C GLN A 154 31.23 7.16 -5.99
N PRO A 155 31.97 6.17 -5.53
CA PRO A 155 31.50 4.80 -5.45
C PRO A 155 30.34 4.71 -4.46
N ILE A 156 29.52 3.68 -4.62
CA ILE A 156 28.41 3.39 -3.70
C ILE A 156 29.01 3.01 -2.34
N SER A 157 28.44 3.56 -1.27
CA SER A 157 28.82 3.31 0.12
C SER A 157 27.61 3.43 1.01
N GLY A 158 27.66 2.88 2.23
CA GLY A 158 26.56 2.99 3.20
C GLY A 158 26.17 4.44 3.49
N GLU A 159 27.11 5.39 3.54
CA GLU A 159 26.80 6.81 3.71
C GLU A 159 25.97 7.36 2.53
N LEU A 160 26.30 6.92 1.32
CA LEU A 160 25.58 7.34 0.12
C LEU A 160 24.18 6.72 0.06
N VAL A 161 24.03 5.48 0.54
CA VAL A 161 22.70 4.83 0.70
C VAL A 161 21.83 5.64 1.68
N HIS A 162 22.35 5.99 2.85
CA HIS A 162 21.63 6.84 3.80
C HIS A 162 21.29 8.24 3.24
N PHE A 163 22.15 8.79 2.40
CA PHE A 163 21.84 10.03 1.70
C PHE A 163 20.69 9.82 0.71
N ALA A 164 20.70 8.71 -0.05
CA ALA A 164 19.63 8.36 -0.99
C ALA A 164 18.28 8.21 -0.27
N PHE A 165 18.23 7.52 0.87
CA PHE A 165 16.99 7.42 1.69
C PHE A 165 16.43 8.78 2.09
N LYS A 166 17.32 9.73 2.44
CA LYS A 166 16.88 11.10 2.74
C LYS A 166 16.29 11.82 1.52
N GLN A 167 16.80 11.52 0.31
CA GLN A 167 16.23 12.08 -0.92
C GLN A 167 14.89 11.44 -1.23
N THR A 168 14.78 10.11 -1.13
CA THR A 168 13.50 9.39 -1.26
C THR A 168 12.46 9.96 -0.27
N ALA A 169 12.81 10.08 1.01
CA ALA A 169 11.92 10.64 2.02
C ALA A 169 11.42 12.07 1.69
N ARG A 170 12.25 12.88 1.01
CA ARG A 170 11.82 14.22 0.56
C ARG A 170 10.74 14.18 -0.52
N ASN A 171 10.76 13.17 -1.38
CA ASN A 171 9.70 12.99 -2.39
C ASN A 171 8.35 12.67 -1.73
N TYR A 172 8.40 12.10 -0.52
CA TYR A 172 7.25 11.81 0.34
C TYR A 172 7.00 12.89 1.42
N ALA A 173 7.58 14.08 1.29
CA ALA A 173 7.44 15.15 2.30
C ALA A 173 5.99 15.61 2.52
N HIS A 174 5.09 15.36 1.56
CA HIS A 174 3.66 15.64 1.74
C HIS A 174 3.04 14.84 2.90
N TYR A 175 3.57 13.65 3.23
CA TYR A 175 3.17 12.88 4.42
C TYR A 175 3.62 13.50 5.74
N GLU A 176 4.61 14.41 5.73
CA GLU A 176 5.08 15.07 6.96
C GLU A 176 3.94 15.82 7.65
N ARG A 177 3.05 16.46 6.87
CA ARG A 177 1.86 17.13 7.39
C ARG A 177 0.90 16.13 8.05
N LEU A 178 0.72 14.96 7.44
CA LEU A 178 -0.12 13.90 7.96
C LEU A 178 0.44 13.34 9.28
N VAL A 179 1.72 12.99 9.31
CA VAL A 179 2.41 12.51 10.51
C VAL A 179 2.30 13.51 11.65
N LYS A 180 2.53 14.81 11.38
CA LYS A 180 2.36 15.90 12.37
C LYS A 180 0.92 15.98 12.87
N ALA A 181 -0.07 15.87 12.00
CA ALA A 181 -1.48 15.89 12.39
C ALA A 181 -1.84 14.69 13.29
N ILE A 182 -1.35 13.49 12.96
CA ILE A 182 -1.56 12.30 13.80
C ILE A 182 -0.90 12.45 15.15
N VAL A 183 0.36 12.90 15.22
CA VAL A 183 1.08 13.15 16.49
C VAL A 183 0.36 14.18 17.33
N GLN A 184 -0.15 15.26 16.72
CA GLN A 184 -0.91 16.28 17.41
C GLN A 184 -2.26 15.75 17.92
N GLY A 185 -2.87 14.80 17.17
CA GLY A 185 -4.17 14.23 17.49
C GLY A 185 -5.31 15.27 17.47
N PRO A 186 -6.52 14.91 17.91
CA PRO A 186 -7.65 15.85 17.98
C PRO A 186 -7.34 17.08 18.84
N VAL A 187 -7.72 18.27 18.40
CA VAL A 187 -7.49 19.53 19.11
C VAL A 187 -8.14 19.53 20.51
N GLN A 188 -9.30 18.87 20.64
CA GLN A 188 -9.98 18.77 21.92
C GLN A 188 -9.22 17.88 22.90
N GLY A 189 -8.94 18.41 24.09
CA GLY A 189 -8.34 17.66 25.20
C GLY A 189 -6.82 17.50 25.16
N ILE A 190 -6.09 18.24 24.30
CA ILE A 190 -4.63 18.15 24.17
C ILE A 190 -3.93 18.21 25.54
N GLY A 191 -4.26 19.17 26.40
CA GLY A 191 -3.63 19.32 27.72
C GLY A 191 -4.11 18.34 28.81
N ARG A 192 -5.07 17.44 28.51
CA ARG A 192 -5.66 16.49 29.46
C ARG A 192 -5.43 15.03 29.08
N ARG A 193 -4.62 14.78 28.05
CA ARG A 193 -4.35 13.42 27.60
C ARG A 193 -3.41 12.73 28.55
N LYS A 194 -3.67 11.45 28.79
CA LYS A 194 -2.74 10.60 29.52
C LYS A 194 -1.43 10.50 28.76
N LEU A 195 -0.33 10.68 29.48
CA LEU A 195 1.02 10.48 28.98
C LEU A 195 1.52 9.08 29.34
N TYR A 196 2.23 8.49 28.46
CA TYR A 196 2.87 7.17 28.57
C TYR A 196 4.38 7.35 28.54
N THR A 197 5.06 6.74 29.50
CA THR A 197 6.52 6.88 29.66
C THR A 197 7.26 5.85 28.84
N LEU A 198 8.14 6.32 27.96
CA LEU A 198 9.05 5.56 27.12
C LEU A 198 10.49 5.84 27.53
N ALA A 199 11.45 5.07 27.00
CA ALA A 199 12.88 5.29 27.23
C ALA A 199 13.36 6.69 26.80
N GLN A 200 12.71 7.31 25.82
CA GLN A 200 13.07 8.61 25.25
C GLN A 200 12.20 9.78 25.73
N GLY A 201 11.35 9.58 26.72
CA GLY A 201 10.44 10.59 27.24
C GLY A 201 9.00 10.13 27.35
N SER A 202 8.07 11.08 27.52
CA SER A 202 6.66 10.76 27.66
C SER A 202 5.86 11.25 26.43
N VAL A 203 4.95 10.43 25.93
CA VAL A 203 4.12 10.71 24.75
C VAL A 203 2.66 10.43 25.05
N ASP A 204 1.75 11.05 24.30
CA ASP A 204 0.33 10.69 24.36
C ASP A 204 0.02 9.43 23.52
N ILE A 205 -1.24 8.99 23.55
CA ILE A 205 -1.67 7.77 22.87
C ILE A 205 -1.52 7.83 21.35
N TYR A 206 -1.63 9.00 20.72
CA TYR A 206 -1.54 9.17 19.26
C TYR A 206 -0.10 8.98 18.79
N HIS A 207 0.82 9.63 19.50
CA HIS A 207 2.25 9.47 19.22
C HIS A 207 2.73 8.04 19.54
N LEU A 208 2.26 7.45 20.66
CA LEU A 208 2.57 6.06 21.02
C LEU A 208 2.11 5.08 19.94
N LEU A 209 0.90 5.28 19.40
CA LEU A 209 0.36 4.45 18.33
C LEU A 209 1.21 4.55 17.05
N LEU A 210 1.60 5.76 16.67
CA LEU A 210 2.46 5.98 15.51
C LEU A 210 3.84 5.32 15.67
N LEU A 211 4.42 5.38 16.89
CA LEU A 211 5.67 4.67 17.20
C LEU A 211 5.51 3.15 17.10
N ALA A 212 4.35 2.60 17.47
CA ALA A 212 4.05 1.19 17.35
C ALA A 212 3.86 0.76 15.88
N PHE A 213 3.35 1.63 15.01
CA PHE A 213 3.30 1.39 13.56
C PHE A 213 4.71 1.34 12.97
N LYS A 214 5.57 2.25 13.38
CA LYS A 214 6.98 2.35 12.92
C LYS A 214 7.89 1.25 13.47
N ALA A 215 7.50 0.49 14.50
CA ALA A 215 8.38 -0.47 15.17
C ALA A 215 8.84 -1.59 14.22
N ASP A 216 10.09 -2.04 14.39
CA ASP A 216 10.70 -3.11 13.62
C ASP A 216 10.13 -4.51 13.99
N PRO A 217 10.01 -5.40 13.01
CA PRO A 217 10.10 -5.13 11.58
C PRO A 217 8.92 -4.29 11.08
N PRO A 218 9.11 -3.41 10.09
CA PRO A 218 8.02 -2.67 9.48
C PRO A 218 7.07 -3.63 8.78
N VAL A 219 5.77 -3.41 8.94
CA VAL A 219 4.71 -4.24 8.34
C VAL A 219 3.57 -3.36 7.86
N THR A 220 2.87 -3.84 6.85
CA THR A 220 1.68 -3.18 6.27
C THR A 220 0.38 -3.64 6.91
N GLU A 221 0.43 -4.73 7.69
CA GLU A 221 -0.71 -5.30 8.38
C GLU A 221 -0.38 -5.53 9.85
N LEU A 222 -1.21 -4.99 10.76
CA LEU A 222 -1.04 -5.07 12.20
C LEU A 222 -2.30 -5.58 12.87
N SER A 223 -2.27 -6.84 13.30
CA SER A 223 -3.33 -7.37 14.16
C SER A 223 -3.37 -6.64 15.50
N MET A 224 -4.52 -6.63 16.17
CA MET A 224 -4.65 -6.06 17.53
C MET A 224 -3.68 -6.71 18.53
N VAL A 225 -3.37 -7.99 18.36
CA VAL A 225 -2.42 -8.71 19.22
C VAL A 225 -1.01 -8.16 19.01
N THR A 226 -0.54 -8.13 17.76
CA THR A 226 0.77 -7.61 17.39
C THR A 226 0.93 -6.15 17.82
N LEU A 227 -0.11 -5.33 17.61
CA LEU A 227 -0.09 -3.92 17.99
C LEU A 227 0.05 -3.72 19.50
N LYS A 228 -0.64 -4.54 20.29
CA LYS A 228 -0.48 -4.54 21.76
C LYS A 228 0.91 -4.94 22.20
N GLU A 229 1.50 -5.94 21.56
CA GLU A 229 2.85 -6.39 21.86
C GLU A 229 3.87 -5.30 21.54
N ARG A 230 3.74 -4.61 20.40
CA ARG A 230 4.58 -3.47 20.04
C ARG A 230 4.45 -2.32 21.03
N ILE A 231 3.22 -1.94 21.39
CA ILE A 231 2.97 -0.92 22.40
C ILE A 231 3.60 -1.30 23.75
N LYS A 232 3.41 -2.56 24.18
CA LYS A 232 4.00 -3.07 25.44
C LYS A 232 5.53 -3.00 25.40
N GLY A 233 6.16 -3.30 24.27
CA GLY A 233 7.61 -3.21 24.08
C GLY A 233 8.16 -1.79 24.16
N LEU A 234 7.36 -0.79 23.83
CA LEU A 234 7.73 0.63 23.89
C LEU A 234 7.59 1.22 25.31
N LEU A 235 6.67 0.69 26.11
CA LEU A 235 6.34 1.22 27.44
C LEU A 235 7.35 0.77 28.51
N LEU A 236 7.83 1.70 29.32
CA LEU A 236 8.61 1.37 30.54
C LEU A 236 7.71 0.84 31.66
N SER A 237 6.44 1.18 31.66
CA SER A 237 5.46 0.69 32.62
C SER A 237 4.91 -0.67 32.24
N LYS A 238 4.48 -1.48 33.21
CA LYS A 238 3.75 -2.74 32.98
C LYS A 238 2.28 -2.52 32.58
N GLU A 239 1.90 -1.31 32.30
CA GLU A 239 0.52 -0.98 31.95
C GLU A 239 0.13 -1.59 30.58
N LEU A 240 -0.99 -2.29 30.56
CA LEU A 240 -1.56 -2.85 29.33
C LEU A 240 -2.71 -1.97 28.85
N LEU A 241 -2.60 -1.47 27.63
CA LEU A 241 -3.71 -0.77 26.99
C LEU A 241 -4.79 -1.77 26.57
N SER A 242 -6.05 -1.42 26.84
CA SER A 242 -7.18 -2.23 26.41
C SER A 242 -7.38 -2.13 24.89
N SER A 243 -7.89 -3.19 24.26
CA SER A 243 -8.24 -3.18 22.83
C SER A 243 -9.22 -2.05 22.51
N THR A 244 -10.15 -1.74 23.41
CA THR A 244 -11.14 -0.67 23.24
C THR A 244 -10.47 0.70 23.08
N ILE A 245 -9.47 1.02 23.92
CA ILE A 245 -8.74 2.29 23.84
C ILE A 245 -7.95 2.35 22.53
N ILE A 246 -7.27 1.26 22.16
CA ILE A 246 -6.48 1.20 20.93
C ILE A 246 -7.39 1.36 19.71
N SER A 247 -8.48 0.59 19.58
CA SER A 247 -9.43 0.68 18.47
C SER A 247 -10.07 2.06 18.36
N ALA A 248 -10.49 2.65 19.49
CA ALA A 248 -11.03 4.00 19.51
C ALA A 248 -10.01 5.05 19.04
N THR A 249 -8.73 4.85 19.37
CA THR A 249 -7.66 5.74 18.92
C THR A 249 -7.37 5.56 17.44
N ILE A 250 -7.30 4.32 16.93
CA ILE A 250 -7.14 4.03 15.51
C ILE A 250 -8.25 4.71 14.69
N ASN A 251 -9.50 4.56 15.09
CA ASN A 251 -10.63 5.20 14.40
C ASN A 251 -10.54 6.73 14.39
N LYS A 252 -9.97 7.34 15.44
CA LYS A 252 -9.71 8.78 15.45
C LYS A 252 -8.54 9.15 14.53
N VAL A 253 -7.49 8.33 14.50
CA VAL A 253 -6.36 8.52 13.58
C VAL A 253 -6.83 8.46 12.13
N ILE A 254 -7.66 7.48 11.77
CA ILE A 254 -8.26 7.38 10.42
C ILE A 254 -9.02 8.67 10.06
N LYS A 255 -9.84 9.20 10.96
CA LYS A 255 -10.54 10.48 10.74
C LYS A 255 -9.59 11.67 10.57
N ILE A 256 -8.43 11.66 11.26
CA ILE A 256 -7.39 12.69 11.06
C ILE A 256 -6.77 12.55 9.66
N VAL A 257 -6.52 11.32 9.21
CA VAL A 257 -6.00 11.03 7.87
C VAL A 257 -6.97 11.55 6.81
N GLU A 258 -8.25 11.15 6.88
CA GLU A 258 -9.32 11.58 5.98
C GLU A 258 -9.47 13.11 5.93
N ALA A 259 -9.39 13.77 7.09
CA ALA A 259 -9.50 15.23 7.17
C ALA A 259 -8.25 15.96 6.65
N THR A 260 -7.07 15.35 6.75
CA THR A 260 -5.80 15.97 6.36
C THR A 260 -5.47 15.73 4.89
N MET A 261 -5.80 14.55 4.38
CA MET A 261 -5.56 14.08 3.01
C MET A 261 -6.76 13.27 2.53
N PRO A 262 -7.87 13.95 2.09
CA PRO A 262 -9.13 13.27 1.75
C PRO A 262 -9.03 12.27 0.60
N ASP A 263 -8.07 12.46 -0.31
CA ASP A 263 -7.88 11.61 -1.48
C ASP A 263 -6.92 10.43 -1.23
N LEU A 264 -6.48 10.25 0.04
CA LEU A 264 -5.52 9.23 0.41
C LEU A 264 -6.16 8.20 1.34
N ASP A 265 -6.29 6.98 0.85
CA ASP A 265 -6.68 5.80 1.65
C ASP A 265 -5.44 5.20 2.34
N ALA A 266 -4.81 5.94 3.27
CA ALA A 266 -3.56 5.49 3.90
C ALA A 266 -3.76 4.41 4.96
N LEU A 267 -4.89 4.39 5.65
CA LEU A 267 -5.15 3.48 6.77
C LEU A 267 -6.56 2.92 6.71
N GLU A 268 -6.69 1.63 6.93
CA GLU A 268 -7.98 0.96 7.12
C GLU A 268 -7.95 0.09 8.39
N TYR A 269 -9.05 0.08 9.15
CA TYR A 269 -9.20 -0.77 10.32
C TYR A 269 -10.43 -1.65 10.20
N LYS A 270 -10.22 -2.95 9.99
CA LYS A 270 -11.26 -3.94 9.75
C LYS A 270 -10.93 -5.24 10.48
N ALA A 271 -11.93 -5.91 11.05
CA ALA A 271 -11.77 -7.21 11.74
C ALA A 271 -10.63 -7.25 12.77
N GLN A 272 -10.44 -6.18 13.54
CA GLN A 272 -9.36 -6.01 14.51
C GLN A 272 -7.94 -6.05 13.90
N CYS A 273 -7.82 -5.74 12.64
CA CYS A 273 -6.57 -5.56 11.95
C CYS A 273 -6.48 -4.13 11.38
N LEU A 274 -5.33 -3.48 11.54
CA LEU A 274 -4.98 -2.22 10.91
C LEU A 274 -4.18 -2.52 9.67
N TYR A 275 -4.62 -2.00 8.54
CA TYR A 275 -3.93 -2.04 7.26
C TYR A 275 -3.33 -0.68 6.97
N ILE A 276 -2.06 -0.66 6.59
CA ILE A 276 -1.34 0.51 6.11
C ILE A 276 -1.28 0.35 4.60
N LEU A 277 -2.04 1.17 3.88
CA LEU A 277 -2.29 1.00 2.45
C LEU A 277 -1.33 1.82 1.58
N ASP A 278 -0.77 2.91 2.16
CA ASP A 278 0.14 3.82 1.47
C ASP A 278 1.26 4.33 2.39
#